data_cf773435a702e6665010b1352afbc1ee
#
_entry.id   cf773435a702e6665010b1352afbc1ee
#
_cell.length_a   1.000
_cell.length_b   1.000
_cell.length_c   1.000
_cell.angle_alpha   90.00
_cell.angle_beta   90.00
_cell.angle_gamma   90.00
#
_symmetry.space_group_name_H-M   'P 1'
#
loop_
_entity.id
_entity.type
_entity.pdbx_description
1 polymer ?
#
loop_
_entity_poly.entity_id
_entity_poly.type
_entity_poly.pdbx_seq_one_letter_code
_entity_poly.pdbx_strand_id
1 'polypeptide(L)'
;MKRRKVRWLLPVTLVLLFAVACGTRYVLLQKGKQTLAANAAVQIADEDSQRVRYKGKTYSYNKNIITILCMGIDREGFNDDGRVAAGQSGQADSLFLAVLDTRTGEIKLIAISRDTMTDINVYSDQGNFVGTEKLQLCLAYTYGDGREKSCENTKKAVSCLFYGIPVHAYMALDLTAIADLNDVVRGVEVPVTKDLAILDPSLKEGEKIKLHGEQAQRYVRSRLTEEAQASADANNDRIERQKQYLMAFGAKALASTKKDIRLPFTLYKTVEKSMITDLSVSECVYLGTMAAKSGMKTVEIQSVPGKSVMGEKYAEFQVDDKKLYEKILDIFYVECDEK
;
A
#
# COMPACT_ATOMS: atom_id res chain seq x y z
N MET A 1 15.96 -36.01 48.39
CA MET A 1 15.53 -36.48 47.05
C MET A 1 14.55 -35.56 46.31
N LYS A 2 14.40 -34.23 46.60
CA LYS A 2 13.39 -33.34 45.92
C LYS A 2 13.96 -32.41 44.85
N ARG A 3 15.27 -32.25 44.67
CA ARG A 3 15.85 -31.28 43.75
C ARG A 3 16.04 -31.73 42.28
N ARG A 4 15.86 -33.02 41.95
CA ARG A 4 16.08 -33.56 40.59
C ARG A 4 14.84 -33.40 39.65
N LYS A 5 13.61 -33.37 40.20
CA LYS A 5 12.38 -33.25 39.40
C LYS A 5 12.15 -31.85 38.78
N VAL A 6 12.65 -30.81 39.40
CA VAL A 6 12.48 -29.41 38.91
C VAL A 6 13.32 -29.09 37.65
N ARG A 7 14.45 -29.79 37.45
CA ARG A 7 15.35 -29.55 36.32
C ARG A 7 14.79 -29.99 34.96
N TRP A 8 13.83 -30.90 34.94
CA TRP A 8 13.19 -31.42 33.71
C TRP A 8 11.90 -30.66 33.34
N LEU A 9 11.27 -29.98 34.28
CA LEU A 9 10.07 -29.17 34.02
C LEU A 9 10.37 -27.96 33.17
N LEU A 10 11.49 -27.30 33.35
CA LEU A 10 11.87 -26.08 32.60
C LEU A 10 12.06 -26.34 31.09
N PRO A 11 12.81 -27.33 30.62
CA PRO A 11 12.92 -27.63 29.20
C PRO A 11 11.59 -28.12 28.59
N VAL A 12 10.79 -28.90 29.34
CA VAL A 12 9.47 -29.35 28.85
C VAL A 12 8.50 -28.20 28.71
N THR A 13 8.44 -27.27 29.65
CA THR A 13 7.60 -26.09 29.52
C THR A 13 8.05 -25.16 28.38
N LEU A 14 9.35 -25.02 28.15
CA LEU A 14 9.90 -24.26 27.01
C LEU A 14 9.51 -24.93 25.67
N VAL A 15 9.61 -26.25 25.57
CA VAL A 15 9.21 -26.99 24.36
C VAL A 15 7.70 -26.86 24.13
N LEU A 16 6.87 -26.93 25.17
CA LEU A 16 5.42 -26.75 25.06
C LEU A 16 5.07 -25.31 24.64
N LEU A 17 5.71 -24.32 25.24
CA LEU A 17 5.51 -22.91 24.84
C LEU A 17 5.94 -22.67 23.39
N PHE A 18 7.04 -23.28 22.96
CA PHE A 18 7.51 -23.20 21.57
C PHE A 18 6.53 -23.90 20.62
N ALA A 19 6.02 -25.08 20.98
CA ALA A 19 5.03 -25.80 20.19
C ALA A 19 3.71 -25.02 20.08
N VAL A 20 3.25 -24.40 21.18
CA VAL A 20 2.07 -23.52 21.17
C VAL A 20 2.31 -22.30 20.29
N ALA A 21 3.47 -21.64 20.38
CA ALA A 21 3.82 -20.49 19.56
C ALA A 21 3.90 -20.86 18.06
N CYS A 22 4.48 -22.00 17.72
CA CYS A 22 4.52 -22.52 16.36
C CYS A 22 3.12 -22.90 15.86
N GLY A 23 2.30 -23.52 16.69
CA GLY A 23 0.93 -23.91 16.40
C GLY A 23 0.03 -22.68 16.16
N THR A 24 0.09 -21.68 17.04
CA THR A 24 -0.67 -20.42 16.87
C THR A 24 -0.24 -19.68 15.60
N ARG A 25 1.06 -19.60 15.34
CA ARG A 25 1.58 -18.99 14.08
C ARG A 25 1.05 -19.75 12.86
N TYR A 26 1.09 -21.08 12.88
CA TYR A 26 0.58 -21.91 11.77
C TYR A 26 -0.91 -21.66 11.53
N VAL A 27 -1.73 -21.66 12.60
CA VAL A 27 -3.17 -21.39 12.51
C VAL A 27 -3.45 -19.99 11.96
N LEU A 28 -2.74 -18.96 12.43
CA LEU A 28 -2.88 -17.59 11.94
C LEU A 28 -2.50 -17.47 10.44
N LEU A 29 -1.43 -18.16 10.02
CA LEU A 29 -1.02 -18.18 8.61
C LEU A 29 -2.09 -18.83 7.72
N GLN A 30 -2.63 -19.98 8.13
CA GLN A 30 -3.67 -20.68 7.38
C GLN A 30 -4.96 -19.85 7.32
N LYS A 31 -5.39 -19.30 8.46
CA LYS A 31 -6.57 -18.43 8.52
C LYS A 31 -6.41 -17.20 7.63
N GLY A 32 -5.28 -16.48 7.73
CA GLY A 32 -5.01 -15.30 6.91
C GLY A 32 -5.03 -15.62 5.41
N LYS A 33 -4.40 -16.72 5.00
CA LYS A 33 -4.44 -17.21 3.62
C LYS A 33 -5.87 -17.50 3.15
N GLN A 34 -6.66 -18.21 3.96
CA GLN A 34 -8.04 -18.60 3.62
C GLN A 34 -8.95 -17.38 3.51
N THR A 35 -8.84 -16.43 4.44
CA THR A 35 -9.68 -15.21 4.41
C THR A 35 -9.38 -14.36 3.18
N LEU A 36 -8.10 -14.12 2.88
CA LEU A 36 -7.71 -13.36 1.69
C LEU A 36 -8.14 -14.08 0.39
N ALA A 37 -8.01 -15.41 0.33
CA ALA A 37 -8.45 -16.18 -0.82
C ALA A 37 -9.99 -16.16 -0.97
N ALA A 38 -10.73 -16.19 0.14
CA ALA A 38 -12.20 -16.08 0.11
C ALA A 38 -12.65 -14.70 -0.35
N ASN A 39 -12.01 -13.63 0.11
CA ASN A 39 -12.30 -12.27 -0.35
C ASN A 39 -12.02 -12.11 -1.85
N ALA A 40 -10.95 -12.76 -2.36
CA ALA A 40 -10.66 -12.82 -3.78
C ALA A 40 -11.77 -13.52 -4.57
N ALA A 41 -12.23 -14.68 -4.10
CA ALA A 41 -13.25 -15.49 -4.78
C ALA A 41 -14.61 -14.79 -4.87
N VAL A 42 -14.98 -14.00 -3.85
CA VAL A 42 -16.25 -13.24 -3.84
C VAL A 42 -16.25 -12.11 -4.89
N GLN A 43 -15.10 -11.52 -5.16
CA GLN A 43 -14.99 -10.42 -6.14
C GLN A 43 -14.92 -10.93 -7.60
N ILE A 44 -14.63 -12.22 -7.82
CA ILE A 44 -14.49 -12.85 -9.14
C ILE A 44 -15.61 -13.90 -9.31
N ALA A 45 -16.87 -13.46 -9.26
CA ALA A 45 -18.02 -14.37 -9.26
C ALA A 45 -18.34 -15.01 -10.64
N ASP A 46 -17.76 -14.51 -11.73
CA ASP A 46 -18.07 -14.98 -13.08
C ASP A 46 -16.84 -15.60 -13.75
N GLU A 47 -16.89 -16.92 -14.05
CA GLU A 47 -15.78 -17.63 -14.71
C GLU A 47 -15.48 -17.13 -16.13
N ASP A 48 -16.48 -16.64 -16.85
CA ASP A 48 -16.29 -16.12 -18.22
C ASP A 48 -15.58 -14.76 -18.22
N SER A 49 -15.75 -13.94 -17.17
CA SER A 49 -15.03 -12.66 -17.01
C SER A 49 -13.54 -12.81 -16.68
N GLN A 50 -13.09 -14.02 -16.35
CA GLN A 50 -11.70 -14.32 -16.00
C GLN A 50 -10.79 -14.53 -17.22
N ARG A 51 -11.36 -14.67 -18.42
CA ARG A 51 -10.62 -14.86 -19.67
C ARG A 51 -10.75 -13.64 -20.56
N VAL A 52 -9.62 -13.18 -21.05
CA VAL A 52 -9.57 -12.07 -22.00
C VAL A 52 -8.75 -12.48 -23.23
N ARG A 53 -9.16 -12.02 -24.42
CA ARG A 53 -8.43 -12.23 -25.67
C ARG A 53 -7.77 -10.92 -26.09
N TYR A 54 -6.45 -10.94 -26.27
CA TYR A 54 -5.70 -9.78 -26.70
C TYR A 54 -4.59 -10.16 -27.67
N LYS A 55 -4.51 -9.48 -28.81
CA LYS A 55 -3.53 -9.73 -29.88
C LYS A 55 -3.42 -11.21 -30.30
N GLY A 56 -4.55 -11.91 -30.40
CA GLY A 56 -4.62 -13.31 -30.82
C GLY A 56 -4.22 -14.32 -29.75
N LYS A 57 -3.95 -13.89 -28.51
CA LYS A 57 -3.64 -14.74 -27.37
C LYS A 57 -4.78 -14.70 -26.37
N THR A 58 -4.96 -15.81 -25.66
CA THR A 58 -5.94 -15.93 -24.57
C THR A 58 -5.23 -15.85 -23.22
N TYR A 59 -5.77 -15.07 -22.30
CA TYR A 59 -5.23 -14.86 -20.97
C TYR A 59 -6.28 -15.22 -19.93
N SER A 60 -5.87 -15.83 -18.82
CA SER A 60 -6.71 -16.14 -17.67
C SER A 60 -6.19 -15.41 -16.45
N TYR A 61 -7.09 -14.85 -15.63
CA TYR A 61 -6.73 -14.17 -14.39
C TYR A 61 -5.97 -15.10 -13.44
N ASN A 62 -4.86 -14.63 -12.88
CA ASN A 62 -4.06 -15.38 -11.94
C ASN A 62 -4.68 -15.34 -10.53
N LYS A 63 -5.43 -16.38 -10.16
CA LYS A 63 -6.12 -16.51 -8.86
C LYS A 63 -5.18 -16.54 -7.65
N ASN A 64 -3.86 -16.59 -7.85
CA ASN A 64 -2.88 -16.51 -6.76
C ASN A 64 -2.49 -15.06 -6.41
N ILE A 65 -3.01 -14.07 -7.14
CA ILE A 65 -2.73 -12.67 -6.88
C ILE A 65 -3.59 -12.16 -5.73
N ILE A 66 -2.96 -11.49 -4.79
CA ILE A 66 -3.59 -10.67 -3.75
C ILE A 66 -3.17 -9.23 -3.98
N THR A 67 -4.12 -8.31 -3.96
CA THR A 67 -3.89 -6.88 -4.11
C THR A 67 -4.30 -6.12 -2.86
N ILE A 68 -3.47 -5.17 -2.46
CA ILE A 68 -3.72 -4.31 -1.28
C ILE A 68 -3.48 -2.87 -1.69
N LEU A 69 -4.49 -2.03 -1.52
CA LEU A 69 -4.35 -0.60 -1.74
C LEU A 69 -3.74 0.07 -0.52
N CYS A 70 -2.53 0.59 -0.67
CA CYS A 70 -1.84 1.37 0.35
C CYS A 70 -2.01 2.86 0.06
N MET A 71 -2.53 3.60 1.03
CA MET A 71 -2.85 5.03 0.90
C MET A 71 -2.14 5.84 1.97
N GLY A 72 -1.61 7.00 1.60
CA GLY A 72 -1.19 8.06 2.51
C GLY A 72 -2.21 9.19 2.45
N ILE A 73 -2.84 9.49 3.59
CA ILE A 73 -3.91 10.48 3.67
C ILE A 73 -3.36 11.81 4.20
N ASP A 74 -3.66 12.89 3.49
CA ASP A 74 -3.21 14.25 3.85
C ASP A 74 -4.08 14.81 4.99
N ARG A 75 -3.95 14.23 6.17
CA ARG A 75 -4.54 14.72 7.43
C ARG A 75 -3.71 14.28 8.62
N GLU A 76 -3.87 14.96 9.76
CA GLU A 76 -3.30 14.57 11.05
C GLU A 76 -4.35 13.82 11.87
N GLY A 77 -4.09 12.54 12.09
CA GLY A 77 -4.95 11.65 12.87
C GLY A 77 -6.28 11.27 12.22
N PHE A 78 -6.77 10.09 12.57
CA PHE A 78 -8.13 9.64 12.26
C PHE A 78 -8.99 9.78 13.50
N ASN A 79 -9.46 11.01 13.77
CA ASN A 79 -10.26 11.29 14.96
C ASN A 79 -11.61 10.56 14.93
N ASP A 80 -12.07 10.13 16.12
CA ASP A 80 -13.36 9.48 16.30
C ASP A 80 -14.54 10.49 16.37
N ASP A 81 -14.30 11.76 16.04
CA ASP A 81 -15.23 12.88 16.26
C ASP A 81 -16.47 12.87 15.38
N GLY A 82 -16.79 11.72 14.79
CA GLY A 82 -17.96 11.54 13.95
C GLY A 82 -17.65 11.68 12.46
N ARG A 83 -18.72 11.65 11.67
CA ARG A 83 -18.64 11.75 10.22
C ARG A 83 -18.14 13.12 9.78
N VAL A 84 -17.07 13.15 9.00
CA VAL A 84 -16.60 14.35 8.33
C VAL A 84 -17.42 14.57 7.07
N ALA A 85 -17.85 15.81 6.82
CA ALA A 85 -18.58 16.15 5.61
C ALA A 85 -17.74 15.86 4.34
N ALA A 86 -18.43 15.50 3.26
CA ALA A 86 -17.76 15.30 1.98
C ALA A 86 -16.94 16.56 1.60
N GLY A 87 -15.72 16.35 1.14
CA GLY A 87 -14.78 17.44 0.85
C GLY A 87 -13.86 17.85 2.00
N GLN A 88 -14.09 17.39 3.24
CA GLN A 88 -13.29 17.78 4.42
C GLN A 88 -12.48 16.61 5.03
N SER A 89 -12.62 15.42 4.50
CA SER A 89 -12.03 14.19 5.07
C SER A 89 -10.55 13.96 4.73
N GLY A 90 -9.89 14.92 4.10
CA GLY A 90 -8.54 14.77 3.56
C GLY A 90 -8.54 14.12 2.17
N GLN A 91 -7.37 13.95 1.59
CA GLN A 91 -7.18 13.37 0.26
C GLN A 91 -6.16 12.23 0.33
N ALA A 92 -6.32 11.24 -0.54
CA ALA A 92 -5.32 10.19 -0.70
C ALA A 92 -4.16 10.71 -1.57
N ASP A 93 -3.15 11.26 -0.92
CA ASP A 93 -2.02 11.94 -1.57
C ASP A 93 -0.92 11.02 -2.07
N SER A 94 -0.91 9.80 -1.55
CA SER A 94 0.02 8.72 -1.94
C SER A 94 -0.78 7.45 -2.15
N LEU A 95 -0.66 6.84 -3.31
CA LEU A 95 -1.42 5.63 -3.67
C LEU A 95 -0.48 4.60 -4.29
N PHE A 96 -0.43 3.43 -3.67
CA PHE A 96 0.29 2.26 -4.18
C PHE A 96 -0.62 1.05 -4.16
N LEU A 97 -0.71 0.33 -5.27
CA LEU A 97 -1.32 -0.99 -5.30
C LEU A 97 -0.22 -2.04 -5.12
N ALA A 98 -0.19 -2.67 -3.95
CA ALA A 98 0.67 -3.80 -3.67
C ALA A 98 0.05 -5.07 -4.27
N VAL A 99 0.83 -5.80 -5.05
CA VAL A 99 0.45 -7.03 -5.75
C VAL A 99 1.36 -8.15 -5.27
N LEU A 100 0.79 -9.14 -4.62
CA LEU A 100 1.49 -10.33 -4.11
C LEU A 100 1.05 -11.57 -4.87
N ASP A 101 1.96 -12.24 -5.55
CA ASP A 101 1.73 -13.60 -6.03
C ASP A 101 2.00 -14.59 -4.87
N THR A 102 0.94 -15.21 -4.36
CA THR A 102 1.02 -16.13 -3.21
C THR A 102 1.71 -17.46 -3.52
N ARG A 103 1.86 -17.80 -4.80
CA ARG A 103 2.55 -19.01 -5.26
C ARG A 103 4.06 -18.80 -5.30
N THR A 104 4.50 -17.67 -5.86
CA THR A 104 5.94 -17.35 -6.00
C THR A 104 6.50 -16.56 -4.81
N GLY A 105 5.64 -15.80 -4.13
CA GLY A 105 6.02 -14.84 -3.10
C GLY A 105 6.54 -13.51 -3.69
N GLU A 106 6.42 -13.33 -5.01
CA GLU A 106 6.83 -12.11 -5.68
C GLU A 106 5.91 -10.95 -5.28
N ILE A 107 6.51 -9.78 -5.04
CA ILE A 107 5.79 -8.57 -4.69
C ILE A 107 6.10 -7.49 -5.72
N LYS A 108 5.05 -6.94 -6.34
CA LYS A 108 5.12 -5.75 -7.18
C LYS A 108 4.35 -4.62 -6.51
N LEU A 109 4.86 -3.41 -6.62
CA LEU A 109 4.17 -2.20 -6.16
C LEU A 109 3.89 -1.32 -7.37
N ILE A 110 2.63 -0.93 -7.55
CA ILE A 110 2.22 -0.05 -8.65
C ILE A 110 1.89 1.31 -8.04
N ALA A 111 2.75 2.29 -8.28
CA ALA A 111 2.52 3.67 -7.89
C ALA A 111 1.46 4.28 -8.81
N ILE A 112 0.45 4.92 -8.22
CA ILE A 112 -0.66 5.56 -8.92
C ILE A 112 -0.59 7.06 -8.61
N SER A 113 -0.55 7.90 -9.64
CA SER A 113 -0.60 9.34 -9.42
C SER A 113 -1.92 9.73 -8.76
N ARG A 114 -1.87 10.57 -7.73
CA ARG A 114 -3.07 11.12 -7.09
C ARG A 114 -3.96 11.90 -8.06
N ASP A 115 -3.34 12.48 -9.09
CA ASP A 115 -4.00 13.31 -10.10
C ASP A 115 -4.56 12.48 -11.27
N THR A 116 -4.51 11.13 -11.17
CA THR A 116 -5.06 10.23 -12.21
C THR A 116 -6.54 10.49 -12.38
N MET A 117 -6.94 10.82 -13.63
CA MET A 117 -8.34 11.02 -13.99
C MET A 117 -9.04 9.67 -14.17
N THR A 118 -10.00 9.39 -13.30
CA THR A 118 -10.76 8.14 -13.30
C THR A 118 -12.19 8.36 -12.82
N ASP A 119 -13.07 7.39 -13.03
CA ASP A 119 -14.43 7.43 -12.54
C ASP A 119 -14.45 7.19 -11.03
N ILE A 120 -15.00 8.14 -10.28
CA ILE A 120 -15.18 8.03 -8.83
C ILE A 120 -16.63 8.23 -8.45
N ASN A 121 -17.08 7.54 -7.40
CA ASN A 121 -18.39 7.77 -6.85
C ASN A 121 -18.38 9.05 -5.99
N VAL A 122 -19.36 9.91 -6.24
CA VAL A 122 -19.58 11.15 -5.51
C VAL A 122 -20.75 10.95 -4.55
N TYR A 123 -20.57 11.41 -3.32
CA TYR A 123 -21.58 11.33 -2.26
C TYR A 123 -21.86 12.74 -1.71
N SER A 124 -23.12 12.98 -1.31
CA SER A 124 -23.52 14.21 -0.63
C SER A 124 -22.95 14.26 0.80
N ASP A 125 -23.04 15.42 1.45
CA ASP A 125 -22.67 15.61 2.87
C ASP A 125 -23.41 14.68 3.81
N GLN A 126 -24.61 14.24 3.43
CA GLN A 126 -25.41 13.24 4.17
C GLN A 126 -24.96 11.80 3.87
N GLY A 127 -24.04 11.58 2.88
CA GLY A 127 -23.51 10.29 2.44
C GLY A 127 -24.43 9.51 1.53
N ASN A 128 -25.33 10.18 0.87
CA ASN A 128 -26.13 9.59 -0.18
C ASN A 128 -25.33 9.61 -1.48
N PHE A 129 -25.40 8.52 -2.24
CA PHE A 129 -24.80 8.46 -3.56
C PHE A 129 -25.48 9.48 -4.50
N VAL A 130 -24.68 10.32 -5.15
CA VAL A 130 -25.13 11.36 -6.08
C VAL A 130 -24.93 10.91 -7.52
N GLY A 131 -23.78 10.29 -7.82
CA GLY A 131 -23.43 9.87 -9.16
C GLY A 131 -21.98 9.41 -9.24
N THR A 132 -21.54 9.13 -10.46
CA THR A 132 -20.14 8.81 -10.77
C THR A 132 -19.60 9.89 -11.70
N GLU A 133 -18.48 10.48 -11.36
CA GLU A 133 -17.84 11.57 -12.12
C GLU A 133 -16.38 11.23 -12.40
N LYS A 134 -15.87 11.72 -13.53
CA LYS A 134 -14.46 11.59 -13.90
C LYS A 134 -13.67 12.70 -13.23
N LEU A 135 -12.97 12.39 -12.13
CA LEU A 135 -12.23 13.31 -11.30
C LEU A 135 -10.84 12.76 -10.97
N GLN A 136 -10.00 13.57 -10.30
CA GLN A 136 -8.73 13.09 -9.77
C GLN A 136 -8.93 12.00 -8.72
N LEU A 137 -8.17 10.91 -8.79
CA LEU A 137 -8.30 9.74 -7.92
C LEU A 137 -8.20 10.07 -6.43
N CYS A 138 -7.38 11.06 -6.03
CA CYS A 138 -7.27 11.48 -4.62
C CYS A 138 -8.60 11.93 -4.01
N LEU A 139 -9.53 12.42 -4.83
CA LEU A 139 -10.84 12.89 -4.40
C LEU A 139 -11.80 11.74 -4.06
N ALA A 140 -11.52 10.52 -4.51
CA ALA A 140 -12.33 9.36 -4.14
C ALA A 140 -12.38 9.18 -2.61
N TYR A 141 -11.27 9.43 -1.90
CA TYR A 141 -11.23 9.40 -0.44
C TYR A 141 -12.09 10.52 0.18
N THR A 142 -12.00 11.72 -0.37
CA THR A 142 -12.67 12.93 0.10
C THR A 142 -14.21 12.80 0.13
N TYR A 143 -14.79 12.05 -0.82
CA TYR A 143 -16.24 11.85 -0.90
C TYR A 143 -16.79 10.78 0.04
N GLY A 144 -15.97 10.11 0.84
CA GLY A 144 -16.42 9.18 1.86
C GLY A 144 -16.72 9.84 3.23
N ASP A 145 -16.50 9.07 4.29
CA ASP A 145 -16.70 9.50 5.68
C ASP A 145 -15.40 9.91 6.38
N GLY A 146 -14.29 9.94 5.67
CA GLY A 146 -12.95 10.15 6.22
C GLY A 146 -12.35 8.89 6.88
N ARG A 147 -13.02 7.74 6.77
CA ARG A 147 -12.63 6.47 7.38
C ARG A 147 -12.85 5.32 6.40
N GLU A 148 -13.56 4.27 6.84
CA GLU A 148 -13.75 3.02 6.08
C GLU A 148 -14.45 3.24 4.74
N LYS A 149 -15.52 4.06 4.69
CA LYS A 149 -16.24 4.36 3.43
C LYS A 149 -15.36 5.14 2.44
N SER A 150 -14.50 6.03 2.93
CA SER A 150 -13.50 6.71 2.10
C SER A 150 -12.51 5.75 1.50
N CYS A 151 -12.01 4.79 2.30
CA CYS A 151 -11.12 3.74 1.82
C CYS A 151 -11.80 2.85 0.78
N GLU A 152 -13.03 2.41 1.03
CA GLU A 152 -13.81 1.58 0.10
C GLU A 152 -14.11 2.33 -1.21
N ASN A 153 -14.43 3.63 -1.15
CA ASN A 153 -14.64 4.42 -2.35
C ASN A 153 -13.37 4.53 -3.19
N THR A 154 -12.22 4.76 -2.55
CA THR A 154 -10.92 4.81 -3.23
C THR A 154 -10.54 3.44 -3.80
N LYS A 155 -10.78 2.36 -3.06
CA LYS A 155 -10.59 0.98 -3.52
C LYS A 155 -11.39 0.68 -4.78
N LYS A 156 -12.66 1.10 -4.82
CA LYS A 156 -13.54 0.96 -5.98
C LYS A 156 -13.03 1.76 -7.19
N ALA A 157 -12.62 3.01 -6.98
CA ALA A 157 -12.06 3.84 -8.05
C ALA A 157 -10.77 3.25 -8.63
N VAL A 158 -9.88 2.68 -7.79
CA VAL A 158 -8.67 1.98 -8.25
C VAL A 158 -9.04 0.71 -9.02
N SER A 159 -10.00 -0.08 -8.55
CA SER A 159 -10.47 -1.26 -9.30
C SER A 159 -11.01 -0.85 -10.69
N CYS A 160 -11.79 0.23 -10.76
CA CYS A 160 -12.30 0.78 -12.02
C CYS A 160 -11.16 1.20 -12.96
N LEU A 161 -10.17 1.94 -12.45
CA LEU A 161 -8.97 2.33 -13.20
C LEU A 161 -8.22 1.11 -13.79
N PHE A 162 -8.19 0.00 -13.05
CA PHE A 162 -7.55 -1.24 -13.47
C PHE A 162 -8.52 -2.22 -14.15
N TYR A 163 -9.56 -1.72 -14.84
CA TYR A 163 -10.52 -2.51 -15.63
C TYR A 163 -11.21 -3.63 -14.82
N GLY A 164 -11.54 -3.34 -13.57
CA GLY A 164 -12.26 -4.27 -12.69
C GLY A 164 -11.37 -5.28 -11.97
N ILE A 165 -10.03 -5.13 -12.02
CA ILE A 165 -9.14 -5.97 -11.21
C ILE A 165 -9.53 -5.86 -9.73
N PRO A 166 -9.73 -6.99 -9.04
CA PRO A 166 -10.07 -7.00 -7.63
C PRO A 166 -9.02 -6.28 -6.78
N VAL A 167 -9.44 -5.41 -5.88
CA VAL A 167 -8.61 -4.87 -4.80
C VAL A 167 -9.08 -5.53 -3.50
N HIS A 168 -8.29 -6.47 -2.97
CA HIS A 168 -8.71 -7.39 -1.92
C HIS A 168 -8.80 -6.74 -0.55
N ALA A 169 -7.88 -5.81 -0.27
CA ALA A 169 -7.82 -5.11 1.00
C ALA A 169 -7.25 -3.69 0.83
N TYR A 170 -7.35 -2.89 1.87
CA TYR A 170 -6.72 -1.57 1.93
C TYR A 170 -5.99 -1.33 3.26
N MET A 171 -5.07 -0.38 3.21
CA MET A 171 -4.39 0.21 4.36
C MET A 171 -4.21 1.71 4.09
N ALA A 172 -4.79 2.54 4.94
CA ALA A 172 -4.64 3.99 4.90
C ALA A 172 -3.86 4.44 6.14
N LEU A 173 -2.82 5.25 5.93
CA LEU A 173 -2.01 5.87 6.98
C LEU A 173 -2.16 7.37 6.91
N ASP A 174 -2.23 8.03 8.06
CA ASP A 174 -2.17 9.49 8.16
C ASP A 174 -0.72 10.01 8.05
N LEU A 175 -0.56 11.31 8.07
CA LEU A 175 0.74 11.97 7.91
C LEU A 175 1.73 11.68 9.05
N THR A 176 1.25 11.42 10.26
CA THR A 176 2.10 11.24 11.45
C THR A 176 2.79 9.89 11.44
N ALA A 177 2.15 8.88 10.82
CA ALA A 177 2.64 7.51 10.76
C ALA A 177 4.07 7.40 10.18
N ILE A 178 4.43 8.26 9.21
CA ILE A 178 5.74 8.18 8.54
C ILE A 178 6.87 8.51 9.52
N ALA A 179 6.71 9.58 10.31
CA ALA A 179 7.71 9.99 11.29
C ALA A 179 7.91 8.90 12.35
N ASP A 180 6.81 8.39 12.89
CA ASP A 180 6.81 7.38 13.93
C ASP A 180 7.41 6.05 13.45
N LEU A 181 7.01 5.56 12.28
CA LEU A 181 7.56 4.35 11.68
C LEU A 181 9.07 4.48 11.40
N ASN A 182 9.49 5.65 10.89
CA ASN A 182 10.89 5.93 10.62
C ASN A 182 11.74 5.87 11.90
N ASP A 183 11.23 6.40 13.00
CA ASP A 183 11.95 6.41 14.27
C ASP A 183 12.00 5.01 14.93
N VAL A 184 10.95 4.20 14.79
CA VAL A 184 10.97 2.80 15.25
C VAL A 184 12.09 1.99 14.57
N VAL A 185 12.35 2.21 13.28
CA VAL A 185 13.47 1.56 12.57
C VAL A 185 14.81 2.29 12.76
N ARG A 186 14.85 3.34 13.58
CA ARG A 186 16.02 4.18 13.89
C ARG A 186 16.57 4.91 12.68
N GLY A 187 15.67 5.43 11.86
CA GLY A 187 15.99 6.20 10.66
C GLY A 187 16.25 5.38 9.40
N VAL A 188 15.85 5.94 8.28
CA VAL A 188 15.97 5.34 6.93
C VAL A 188 17.01 6.12 6.13
N GLU A 189 17.94 5.42 5.50
CA GLU A 189 18.96 6.02 4.66
C GLU A 189 18.50 6.06 3.20
N VAL A 190 18.52 7.25 2.60
CA VAL A 190 18.11 7.46 1.21
C VAL A 190 19.20 8.19 0.43
N PRO A 191 19.40 7.88 -0.88
CA PRO A 191 20.20 8.72 -1.75
C PRO A 191 19.42 9.97 -2.14
N VAL A 192 20.05 11.14 -2.05
CA VAL A 192 19.48 12.41 -2.52
C VAL A 192 19.83 12.57 -4.00
N THR A 193 18.85 12.35 -4.88
CA THR A 193 19.04 12.35 -6.34
C THR A 193 18.84 13.70 -7.01
N LYS A 194 18.32 14.69 -6.27
CA LYS A 194 18.15 16.09 -6.69
C LYS A 194 18.45 16.99 -5.50
N ASP A 195 18.84 18.23 -5.76
CA ASP A 195 18.99 19.21 -4.68
C ASP A 195 17.64 19.51 -4.04
N LEU A 196 17.51 19.15 -2.77
CA LEU A 196 16.33 19.35 -1.95
C LEU A 196 16.60 20.29 -0.76
N ALA A 197 17.69 21.10 -0.87
CA ALA A 197 18.10 22.00 0.21
C ALA A 197 17.01 23.02 0.59
N ILE A 198 16.08 23.30 -0.32
CA ILE A 198 14.89 24.13 -0.05
C ILE A 198 13.93 23.45 0.98
N LEU A 199 13.89 22.14 1.02
CA LEU A 199 13.09 21.39 2.01
C LEU A 199 13.84 21.21 3.32
N ASP A 200 15.14 20.95 3.23
CA ASP A 200 16.04 20.79 4.35
C ASP A 200 17.48 20.99 3.86
N PRO A 201 18.27 21.91 4.46
CA PRO A 201 19.64 22.23 4.03
C PRO A 201 20.60 21.03 4.01
N SER A 202 20.27 19.95 4.72
CA SER A 202 21.06 18.71 4.72
C SER A 202 20.81 17.82 3.49
N LEU A 203 19.75 18.07 2.71
CA LEU A 203 19.36 17.24 1.56
C LEU A 203 20.04 17.72 0.27
N LYS A 204 21.36 17.55 0.18
CA LYS A 204 22.15 17.93 -0.98
C LYS A 204 22.27 16.80 -1.98
N GLU A 205 22.16 17.12 -3.28
CA GLU A 205 22.30 16.15 -4.37
C GLU A 205 23.62 15.37 -4.28
N GLY A 206 23.53 14.05 -4.53
CA GLY A 206 24.68 13.14 -4.52
C GLY A 206 25.01 12.57 -3.13
N GLU A 207 24.44 13.09 -2.05
CA GLU A 207 24.66 12.59 -0.70
C GLU A 207 23.72 11.43 -0.36
N LYS A 208 24.17 10.59 0.59
CA LYS A 208 23.31 9.63 1.30
C LYS A 208 23.02 10.18 2.67
N ILE A 209 21.74 10.34 2.99
CA ILE A 209 21.34 10.90 4.27
C ILE A 209 20.44 9.92 5.02
N LYS A 210 20.63 9.88 6.33
CA LYS A 210 19.76 9.15 7.23
C LYS A 210 18.66 10.08 7.73
N LEU A 211 17.46 9.88 7.23
CA LEU A 211 16.28 10.64 7.62
C LEU A 211 15.81 10.24 9.02
N HIS A 212 15.39 11.21 9.80
CA HIS A 212 14.84 11.05 11.15
C HIS A 212 13.47 11.72 11.27
N GLY A 213 12.54 11.07 11.98
CA GLY A 213 11.25 11.62 12.38
C GLY A 213 10.55 12.46 11.32
N GLU A 214 10.28 13.72 11.65
CA GLU A 214 9.65 14.69 10.74
C GLU A 214 10.44 14.96 9.45
N GLN A 215 11.77 14.77 9.44
CA GLN A 215 12.56 14.93 8.22
C GLN A 215 12.14 13.89 7.16
N ALA A 216 11.87 12.64 7.59
CA ALA A 216 11.35 11.61 6.70
C ALA A 216 9.97 11.97 6.16
N GLN A 217 9.09 12.51 7.00
CA GLN A 217 7.77 12.99 6.60
C GLN A 217 7.89 14.14 5.57
N ARG A 218 8.73 15.15 5.83
CA ARG A 218 9.00 16.24 4.89
C ARG A 218 9.55 15.71 3.57
N TYR A 219 10.50 14.77 3.60
CA TYR A 219 11.10 14.20 2.39
C TYR A 219 10.08 13.57 1.45
N VAL A 220 9.11 12.82 1.97
CA VAL A 220 8.11 12.12 1.14
C VAL A 220 6.89 12.97 0.79
N ARG A 221 6.62 14.04 1.55
CA ARG A 221 5.41 14.86 1.40
C ARG A 221 5.62 16.11 0.56
N SER A 222 6.73 16.83 0.79
CA SER A 222 6.90 18.20 0.28
C SER A 222 7.01 18.25 -1.24
N ARG A 223 6.49 19.33 -1.82
CA ARG A 223 6.74 19.75 -3.20
C ARG A 223 7.87 20.78 -3.20
N LEU A 224 8.68 20.80 -4.27
CA LEU A 224 9.94 21.54 -4.26
C LEU A 224 9.79 23.06 -4.18
N THR A 225 8.77 23.63 -4.82
CA THR A 225 8.48 25.08 -4.79
C THR A 225 7.00 25.37 -5.02
N GLU A 226 6.53 26.58 -4.71
CA GLU A 226 5.17 27.02 -5.08
C GLU A 226 4.99 27.06 -6.60
N GLU A 227 6.02 27.46 -7.35
CA GLU A 227 6.03 27.43 -8.82
C GLU A 227 6.04 25.97 -9.34
N ALA A 228 6.76 25.05 -8.68
CA ALA A 228 6.71 23.63 -8.97
C ALA A 228 5.36 23.01 -8.59
N GLN A 229 4.60 23.59 -7.64
CA GLN A 229 3.24 23.13 -7.36
C GLN A 229 2.29 23.34 -8.54
N ALA A 230 2.54 24.35 -9.36
CA ALA A 230 1.82 24.61 -10.60
C ALA A 230 2.32 23.76 -11.79
N SER A 231 3.43 23.01 -11.62
CA SER A 231 3.97 22.15 -12.66
C SER A 231 3.25 20.80 -12.69
N ALA A 232 2.89 20.33 -13.87
CA ALA A 232 2.32 18.99 -14.06
C ALA A 232 3.26 17.86 -13.56
N ASP A 233 4.58 18.09 -13.52
CA ASP A 233 5.58 17.12 -13.11
C ASP A 233 5.91 17.12 -11.61
N ALA A 234 5.44 18.11 -10.85
CA ALA A 234 5.74 18.22 -9.42
C ALA A 234 5.31 16.98 -8.61
N ASN A 235 4.23 16.34 -9.03
CA ASN A 235 3.75 15.12 -8.40
C ASN A 235 4.61 13.91 -8.77
N ASN A 236 5.17 13.85 -9.97
CA ASN A 236 6.06 12.76 -10.40
C ASN A 236 7.33 12.72 -9.54
N ASP A 237 7.96 13.87 -9.27
CA ASP A 237 9.13 13.96 -8.40
C ASP A 237 8.83 13.50 -6.97
N ARG A 238 7.64 13.80 -6.45
CA ARG A 238 7.21 13.34 -5.14
C ARG A 238 7.01 11.82 -5.13
N ILE A 239 6.38 11.25 -6.15
CA ILE A 239 6.21 9.80 -6.28
C ILE A 239 7.57 9.09 -6.32
N GLU A 240 8.57 9.61 -7.03
CA GLU A 240 9.91 9.02 -7.07
C GLU A 240 10.58 9.02 -5.68
N ARG A 241 10.46 10.10 -4.91
CA ARG A 241 10.95 10.13 -3.51
C ARG A 241 10.20 9.16 -2.60
N GLN A 242 8.89 9.04 -2.77
CA GLN A 242 8.08 8.06 -2.04
C GLN A 242 8.52 6.62 -2.34
N LYS A 243 8.80 6.29 -3.61
CA LYS A 243 9.34 4.99 -4.00
C LYS A 243 10.70 4.71 -3.36
N GLN A 244 11.62 5.68 -3.43
CA GLN A 244 12.95 5.55 -2.82
C GLN A 244 12.84 5.30 -1.31
N TYR A 245 12.03 6.10 -0.62
CA TYR A 245 11.83 5.96 0.82
C TYR A 245 11.20 4.61 1.16
N LEU A 246 10.14 4.21 0.45
CA LEU A 246 9.44 2.95 0.70
C LEU A 246 10.36 1.72 0.54
N MET A 247 11.19 1.70 -0.49
CA MET A 247 12.19 0.65 -0.70
C MET A 247 13.24 0.62 0.41
N ALA A 248 13.77 1.77 0.78
CA ALA A 248 14.78 1.88 1.83
C ALA A 248 14.19 1.52 3.21
N PHE A 249 12.97 1.97 3.52
CA PHE A 249 12.24 1.60 4.73
C PHE A 249 11.98 0.09 4.81
N GLY A 250 11.45 -0.50 3.73
CA GLY A 250 11.17 -1.93 3.69
C GLY A 250 12.43 -2.78 3.89
N ALA A 251 13.53 -2.44 3.22
CA ALA A 251 14.83 -3.12 3.40
C ALA A 251 15.33 -2.97 4.85
N LYS A 252 15.21 -1.79 5.43
CA LYS A 252 15.61 -1.50 6.82
C LYS A 252 14.75 -2.27 7.82
N ALA A 253 13.43 -2.24 7.66
CA ALA A 253 12.49 -2.94 8.53
C ALA A 253 12.75 -4.46 8.51
N LEU A 254 12.93 -5.05 7.31
CA LEU A 254 13.24 -6.47 7.17
C LEU A 254 14.58 -6.85 7.83
N ALA A 255 15.63 -6.05 7.61
CA ALA A 255 16.93 -6.28 8.24
C ALA A 255 16.85 -6.15 9.78
N SER A 256 16.07 -5.20 10.27
CA SER A 256 15.87 -4.98 11.71
C SER A 256 15.01 -6.09 12.35
N THR A 257 14.00 -6.61 11.62
CA THR A 257 13.18 -7.75 12.07
C THR A 257 14.01 -9.03 12.27
N LYS A 258 15.04 -9.24 11.45
CA LYS A 258 15.97 -10.36 11.64
C LYS A 258 16.78 -10.27 12.95
N LYS A 259 16.96 -9.06 13.48
CA LYS A 259 17.65 -8.79 14.75
C LYS A 259 16.70 -8.75 15.96
N ASP A 260 15.49 -8.22 15.76
CA ASP A 260 14.42 -8.18 16.75
C ASP A 260 13.10 -8.64 16.14
N ILE A 261 12.70 -9.87 16.47
CA ILE A 261 11.47 -10.51 15.98
C ILE A 261 10.20 -9.79 16.45
N ARG A 262 10.27 -8.92 17.46
CA ARG A 262 9.13 -8.14 17.97
C ARG A 262 8.89 -6.87 17.14
N LEU A 263 9.84 -6.47 16.31
CA LEU A 263 9.75 -5.23 15.53
C LEU A 263 8.46 -5.11 14.69
N PRO A 264 7.98 -6.14 13.96
CA PRO A 264 6.72 -6.04 13.22
C PRO A 264 5.52 -5.71 14.11
N PHE A 265 5.47 -6.27 15.31
CA PHE A 265 4.42 -5.94 16.28
C PHE A 265 4.57 -4.49 16.81
N THR A 266 5.79 -4.04 17.05
CA THR A 266 6.07 -2.66 17.47
C THR A 266 5.64 -1.68 16.37
N LEU A 267 6.00 -1.95 15.09
CA LEU A 267 5.58 -1.12 13.95
C LEU A 267 4.06 -1.03 13.86
N TYR A 268 3.36 -2.17 13.96
CA TYR A 268 1.89 -2.19 13.94
C TYR A 268 1.31 -1.34 15.08
N LYS A 269 1.76 -1.55 16.31
CA LYS A 269 1.27 -0.82 17.48
C LYS A 269 1.55 0.68 17.42
N THR A 270 2.66 1.07 16.82
CA THR A 270 3.01 2.48 16.64
C THR A 270 1.99 3.20 15.77
N VAL A 271 1.51 2.56 14.70
CA VAL A 271 0.59 3.18 13.74
C VAL A 271 -0.88 2.79 13.93
N GLU A 272 -1.21 1.99 14.92
CA GLU A 272 -2.58 1.49 15.15
C GLU A 272 -3.64 2.60 15.18
N LYS A 273 -3.29 3.77 15.76
CA LYS A 273 -4.18 4.94 15.83
C LYS A 273 -4.14 5.83 14.58
N SER A 274 -3.07 5.72 13.83
CA SER A 274 -2.79 6.46 12.59
C SER A 274 -3.07 5.62 11.34
N MET A 275 -3.85 4.53 11.48
CA MET A 275 -4.13 3.57 10.42
C MET A 275 -5.61 3.19 10.39
N ILE A 276 -6.14 3.10 9.17
CA ILE A 276 -7.43 2.47 8.87
C ILE A 276 -7.17 1.32 7.91
N THR A 277 -7.64 0.12 8.23
CA THR A 277 -7.44 -1.07 7.39
C THR A 277 -8.57 -2.07 7.59
N ASP A 278 -8.92 -2.80 6.55
CA ASP A 278 -9.81 -3.96 6.58
C ASP A 278 -9.05 -5.29 6.79
N LEU A 279 -7.69 -5.22 6.87
CA LEU A 279 -6.85 -6.39 7.14
C LEU A 279 -6.97 -6.85 8.58
N SER A 280 -7.30 -8.09 8.79
CA SER A 280 -7.21 -8.76 10.10
C SER A 280 -5.75 -9.03 10.50
N VAL A 281 -5.52 -9.23 11.80
CA VAL A 281 -4.20 -9.61 12.32
C VAL A 281 -3.65 -10.87 11.65
N SER A 282 -4.50 -11.86 11.35
CA SER A 282 -4.09 -13.09 10.67
C SER A 282 -3.62 -12.85 9.23
N GLU A 283 -4.26 -11.93 8.52
CA GLU A 283 -3.86 -11.52 7.18
C GLU A 283 -2.54 -10.74 7.20
N CYS A 284 -2.37 -9.83 8.15
CA CYS A 284 -1.10 -9.12 8.36
C CYS A 284 0.06 -10.09 8.65
N VAL A 285 -0.16 -11.10 9.50
CA VAL A 285 0.85 -12.13 9.80
C VAL A 285 1.18 -12.97 8.56
N TYR A 286 0.18 -13.33 7.77
CA TYR A 286 0.38 -14.04 6.51
C TYR A 286 1.19 -13.22 5.51
N LEU A 287 0.76 -11.99 5.23
CA LEU A 287 1.42 -11.08 4.29
C LEU A 287 2.86 -10.75 4.71
N GLY A 288 3.07 -10.44 5.99
CA GLY A 288 4.41 -10.19 6.54
C GLY A 288 5.33 -11.42 6.44
N THR A 289 4.79 -12.63 6.60
CA THR A 289 5.56 -13.86 6.43
C THR A 289 5.93 -14.09 4.97
N MET A 290 5.03 -13.81 4.02
CA MET A 290 5.31 -13.91 2.59
C MET A 290 6.37 -12.88 2.17
N ALA A 291 6.24 -11.62 2.59
CA ALA A 291 7.22 -10.57 2.33
C ALA A 291 8.62 -10.93 2.91
N ALA A 292 8.67 -11.52 4.11
CA ALA A 292 9.92 -11.96 4.72
C ALA A 292 10.58 -13.12 3.97
N LYS A 293 9.78 -14.03 3.39
CA LYS A 293 10.28 -15.16 2.58
C LYS A 293 10.82 -14.72 1.23
N SER A 294 10.10 -13.83 0.53
CA SER A 294 10.52 -13.33 -0.80
C SER A 294 11.78 -12.48 -0.71
N GLY A 295 11.99 -11.80 0.42
CA GLY A 295 13.05 -10.81 0.60
C GLY A 295 12.76 -9.52 -0.20
N MET A 296 13.12 -8.38 0.34
CA MET A 296 12.89 -7.07 -0.31
C MET A 296 13.68 -6.87 -1.62
N LYS A 297 14.59 -7.76 -1.97
CA LYS A 297 15.38 -7.67 -3.20
C LYS A 297 14.58 -7.91 -4.47
N THR A 298 13.41 -8.54 -4.35
CA THR A 298 12.51 -8.87 -5.47
C THR A 298 11.30 -7.93 -5.56
N VAL A 299 11.25 -6.89 -4.72
CA VAL A 299 10.17 -5.89 -4.81
C VAL A 299 10.47 -4.96 -5.97
N GLU A 300 9.62 -5.02 -6.98
CA GLU A 300 9.65 -4.12 -8.13
C GLU A 300 8.63 -2.99 -7.93
N ILE A 301 9.04 -1.74 -8.10
CA ILE A 301 8.12 -0.60 -8.09
C ILE A 301 7.95 -0.07 -9.51
N GLN A 302 6.75 -0.13 -10.01
CA GLN A 302 6.34 0.39 -11.30
C GLN A 302 5.37 1.57 -11.11
N SER A 303 5.16 2.38 -12.15
CA SER A 303 4.10 3.39 -12.18
C SER A 303 3.02 3.02 -13.18
N VAL A 304 1.80 3.52 -12.94
CA VAL A 304 0.77 3.57 -13.97
C VAL A 304 1.30 4.36 -15.16
N PRO A 305 1.24 3.84 -16.39
CA PRO A 305 1.72 4.54 -17.57
C PRO A 305 0.79 5.71 -17.93
N GLY A 306 1.38 6.85 -18.30
CA GLY A 306 0.62 8.03 -18.65
C GLY A 306 1.51 9.26 -18.68
N LYS A 307 0.89 10.42 -18.71
CA LYS A 307 1.55 11.73 -18.68
C LYS A 307 0.79 12.72 -17.82
N SER A 308 1.51 13.56 -17.11
CA SER A 308 0.94 14.72 -16.44
C SER A 308 0.70 15.84 -17.44
N VAL A 309 -0.44 16.49 -17.36
CA VAL A 309 -0.83 17.65 -18.17
C VAL A 309 -1.47 18.71 -17.26
N MET A 310 -1.41 19.97 -17.66
CA MET A 310 -2.23 21.01 -17.02
C MET A 310 -3.62 20.96 -17.62
N GLY A 311 -4.61 20.67 -16.77
CA GLY A 311 -6.02 20.87 -17.07
C GLY A 311 -6.42 22.34 -16.94
N GLU A 312 -7.72 22.62 -17.01
CA GLU A 312 -8.22 24.00 -16.90
C GLU A 312 -7.94 24.65 -15.54
N LYS A 313 -7.94 23.89 -14.46
CA LYS A 313 -7.83 24.40 -13.07
C LYS A 313 -6.69 23.78 -12.28
N TYR A 314 -6.28 22.55 -12.59
CA TYR A 314 -5.29 21.78 -11.82
C TYR A 314 -4.55 20.79 -12.72
N ALA A 315 -3.44 20.24 -12.22
CA ALA A 315 -2.71 19.20 -12.91
C ALA A 315 -3.55 17.91 -12.97
N GLU A 316 -3.53 17.24 -14.11
CA GLU A 316 -4.20 15.96 -14.37
C GLU A 316 -3.18 14.93 -14.83
N PHE A 317 -3.37 13.69 -14.43
CA PHE A 317 -2.60 12.58 -14.97
C PHE A 317 -3.48 11.78 -15.92
N GLN A 318 -3.13 11.87 -17.20
CA GLN A 318 -3.83 11.15 -18.28
C GLN A 318 -3.15 9.80 -18.52
N VAL A 319 -3.88 8.73 -18.28
CA VAL A 319 -3.41 7.36 -18.43
C VAL A 319 -3.23 7.02 -19.92
N ASP A 320 -2.16 6.27 -20.23
CA ASP A 320 -2.02 5.57 -21.51
C ASP A 320 -2.75 4.22 -21.38
N ASP A 321 -4.04 4.22 -21.75
CA ASP A 321 -4.93 3.07 -21.59
C ASP A 321 -4.37 1.79 -22.22
N LYS A 322 -3.74 1.90 -23.39
CA LYS A 322 -3.17 0.75 -24.09
C LYS A 322 -2.01 0.15 -23.29
N LYS A 323 -1.08 0.99 -22.80
CA LYS A 323 0.05 0.52 -22.00
C LYS A 323 -0.40 0.03 -20.64
N LEU A 324 -1.42 0.66 -20.03
CA LEU A 324 -1.99 0.18 -18.78
C LEU A 324 -2.63 -1.19 -18.97
N TYR A 325 -3.41 -1.40 -20.02
CA TYR A 325 -4.02 -2.69 -20.32
C TYR A 325 -2.98 -3.79 -20.53
N GLU A 326 -1.91 -3.51 -21.31
CA GLU A 326 -0.79 -4.45 -21.51
C GLU A 326 -0.10 -4.79 -20.19
N LYS A 327 0.12 -3.79 -19.32
CA LYS A 327 0.67 -3.98 -17.98
C LYS A 327 -0.25 -4.81 -17.07
N ILE A 328 -1.56 -4.61 -17.16
CA ILE A 328 -2.55 -5.41 -16.43
C ILE A 328 -2.47 -6.87 -16.85
N LEU A 329 -2.39 -7.15 -18.14
CA LEU A 329 -2.22 -8.53 -18.64
C LEU A 329 -0.92 -9.17 -18.11
N ASP A 330 0.19 -8.45 -18.14
CA ASP A 330 1.48 -8.93 -17.66
C ASP A 330 1.50 -9.24 -16.15
N ILE A 331 0.82 -8.43 -15.34
CA ILE A 331 0.88 -8.54 -13.87
C ILE A 331 -0.19 -9.50 -13.33
N PHE A 332 -1.42 -9.43 -13.86
CA PHE A 332 -2.59 -10.07 -13.25
C PHE A 332 -3.08 -11.30 -14.01
N TYR A 333 -2.56 -11.58 -15.18
CA TYR A 333 -3.03 -12.67 -16.02
C TYR A 333 -1.91 -13.62 -16.41
N VAL A 334 -2.28 -14.83 -16.79
CA VAL A 334 -1.38 -15.86 -17.36
C VAL A 334 -1.88 -16.20 -18.74
N GLU A 335 -0.97 -16.26 -19.73
CA GLU A 335 -1.28 -16.76 -21.05
C GLU A 335 -1.69 -18.23 -20.96
N CYS A 336 -2.78 -18.60 -21.63
CA CYS A 336 -3.29 -19.97 -21.64
C CYS A 336 -3.63 -20.38 -23.07
N ASP A 337 -3.48 -21.68 -23.35
CA ASP A 337 -3.86 -22.26 -24.65
C ASP A 337 -5.38 -22.19 -24.83
N GLU A 338 -5.80 -21.96 -26.08
CA GLU A 338 -7.22 -22.11 -26.47
C GLU A 338 -7.58 -23.60 -26.33
N LYS A 339 -8.48 -23.92 -25.37
CA LYS A 339 -9.11 -25.24 -25.32
C LYS A 339 -10.34 -25.27 -26.16
#